data_ef07bedc023458bcc3fbc462376c38fb
#
_entry.id   ef07bedc023458bcc3fbc462376c38fb
#
_cell.length_a   1.000
_cell.length_b   1.000
_cell.length_c   1.000
_cell.angle_alpha   90.00
_cell.angle_beta   90.00
_cell.angle_gamma   90.00
#
_symmetry.space_group_name_H-M   'P 1'
#
loop_
_entity.id
_entity.type
_entity.pdbx_description
1 polymer ?
#
loop_
_entity_poly.entity_id
_entity_poly.type
_entity_poly.pdbx_seq_one_letter_code
_entity_poly.pdbx_strand_id
1 'polypeptide(L)'
;MALSPQVPELGALELLLEVARQGSVGRAAGVLGISQPAASARIKGMERQIGVALLERSPRGSRPTPAGRLVVEWARQVVEAAQALDAGIAALREDRDARLRVVASLTVAEYLMPGWLLALHSALPGTAVTLRTANSQAVAQQVLAGEADLGFVEGSRTPPGLGGVAVAADRLVVVVAPDHPWARRRSPVGAAELAATPLVLREPGSGTREVLDRALGGPAVPLLELASTTALKAAALAGAGPVCLSELAVADELATRRLVEVELAGLDLRRPLRAVWPAGQRPAGPARELLALTGTAAGGVLKRLNRKT
;
A
#
# COMPACT_ATOMS: atom_id res chain seq x y z
N MET A 1 34.86 11.32 4.40
CA MET A 1 35.97 11.98 3.68
C MET A 1 35.37 12.71 2.47
N ALA A 2 35.55 14.02 2.33
CA ALA A 2 35.08 14.75 1.15
C ALA A 2 36.02 14.47 -0.03
N LEU A 3 35.48 14.33 -1.24
CA LEU A 3 36.29 14.23 -2.46
C LEU A 3 37.03 15.55 -2.72
N SER A 4 38.22 15.45 -3.31
CA SER A 4 38.96 16.60 -3.75
C SER A 4 38.16 17.41 -4.78
N PRO A 5 38.21 18.76 -4.75
CA PRO A 5 37.59 19.60 -5.78
C PRO A 5 38.21 19.42 -7.17
N GLN A 6 39.31 18.68 -7.27
CA GLN A 6 39.98 18.34 -8.53
C GLN A 6 39.35 17.12 -9.22
N VAL A 7 38.45 16.36 -8.54
CA VAL A 7 37.73 15.22 -9.16
C VAL A 7 36.60 15.74 -10.05
N PRO A 8 36.65 15.47 -11.36
CA PRO A 8 35.60 15.92 -12.28
C PRO A 8 34.25 15.26 -12.02
N GLU A 9 33.16 15.88 -12.47
CA GLU A 9 31.83 15.30 -12.46
C GLU A 9 31.74 14.06 -13.37
N LEU A 10 30.93 13.06 -12.98
CA LEU A 10 30.72 11.83 -13.73
C LEU A 10 30.42 12.07 -15.20
N GLY A 11 29.51 13.01 -15.51
CA GLY A 11 29.16 13.30 -16.90
C GLY A 11 30.31 13.93 -17.74
N ALA A 12 31.33 14.52 -17.09
CA ALA A 12 32.53 14.97 -17.77
C ALA A 12 33.48 13.80 -18.05
N LEU A 13 33.57 12.84 -17.13
CA LEU A 13 34.33 11.60 -17.31
C LEU A 13 33.73 10.73 -18.42
N GLU A 14 32.41 10.55 -18.45
CA GLU A 14 31.71 9.85 -19.53
C GLU A 14 31.96 10.48 -20.89
N LEU A 15 31.92 11.81 -20.96
CA LEU A 15 32.21 12.54 -22.20
C LEU A 15 33.66 12.31 -22.64
N LEU A 16 34.64 12.31 -21.74
CA LEU A 16 36.04 12.04 -22.08
C LEU A 16 36.20 10.61 -22.63
N LEU A 17 35.58 9.63 -21.99
CA LEU A 17 35.59 8.23 -22.47
C LEU A 17 34.99 8.11 -23.88
N GLU A 18 33.87 8.78 -24.10
CA GLU A 18 33.20 8.75 -25.40
C GLU A 18 34.01 9.46 -26.48
N VAL A 19 34.68 10.59 -26.15
CA VAL A 19 35.61 11.26 -27.09
C VAL A 19 36.81 10.38 -27.42
N ALA A 20 37.37 9.66 -26.43
CA ALA A 20 38.47 8.73 -26.66
C ALA A 20 38.05 7.58 -27.58
N ARG A 21 36.81 7.10 -27.46
CA ARG A 21 36.22 6.04 -28.29
C ARG A 21 35.92 6.51 -29.72
N GLN A 22 35.30 7.67 -29.87
CA GLN A 22 34.86 8.21 -31.17
C GLN A 22 35.95 8.93 -31.95
N GLY A 23 37.00 9.36 -31.25
CA GLY A 23 38.03 10.22 -31.84
C GLY A 23 37.51 11.62 -32.26
N SER A 24 36.36 12.05 -31.75
CA SER A 24 35.73 13.33 -32.09
C SER A 24 34.80 13.83 -31.00
N VAL A 25 35.00 15.07 -30.55
CA VAL A 25 34.09 15.71 -29.58
C VAL A 25 32.66 15.88 -30.13
N GLY A 26 32.53 16.18 -31.42
CA GLY A 26 31.22 16.34 -32.04
C GLY A 26 30.42 15.01 -32.11
N ARG A 27 31.09 13.90 -32.48
CA ARG A 27 30.45 12.58 -32.49
C ARG A 27 30.09 12.11 -31.07
N ALA A 28 31.00 12.30 -30.11
CA ALA A 28 30.73 11.99 -28.71
C ALA A 28 29.55 12.79 -28.15
N ALA A 29 29.44 14.08 -28.49
CA ALA A 29 28.32 14.92 -28.12
C ALA A 29 26.99 14.39 -28.66
N GLY A 30 26.96 13.93 -29.94
CA GLY A 30 25.78 13.30 -30.55
C GLY A 30 25.34 12.02 -29.83
N VAL A 31 26.29 11.16 -29.43
CA VAL A 31 25.97 9.92 -28.67
C VAL A 31 25.39 10.24 -27.30
N LEU A 32 25.89 11.28 -26.61
CA LEU A 32 25.45 11.67 -25.28
C LEU A 32 24.26 12.64 -25.30
N GLY A 33 23.69 12.95 -26.46
CA GLY A 33 22.51 13.82 -26.59
C GLY A 33 22.76 15.28 -26.19
N ILE A 34 24.00 15.78 -26.26
CA ILE A 34 24.35 17.16 -25.92
C ILE A 34 24.90 17.91 -27.15
N SER A 35 24.87 19.24 -27.10
CA SER A 35 25.43 20.04 -28.18
C SER A 35 26.95 20.01 -28.21
N GLN A 36 27.59 20.07 -29.38
CA GLN A 36 29.03 20.13 -29.53
C GLN A 36 29.68 21.32 -28.77
N PRO A 37 29.11 22.55 -28.74
CA PRO A 37 29.62 23.61 -27.88
C PRO A 37 29.63 23.26 -26.40
N ALA A 38 28.54 22.63 -25.90
CA ALA A 38 28.45 22.18 -24.50
C ALA A 38 29.51 21.12 -24.18
N ALA A 39 29.69 20.11 -25.03
CA ALA A 39 30.72 19.10 -24.91
C ALA A 39 32.11 19.71 -24.87
N SER A 40 32.40 20.64 -25.82
CA SER A 40 33.69 21.34 -25.84
C SER A 40 33.95 22.18 -24.60
N ALA A 41 32.94 22.88 -24.08
CA ALA A 41 33.02 23.65 -22.85
C ALA A 41 33.28 22.74 -21.63
N ARG A 42 32.60 21.58 -21.55
CA ARG A 42 32.78 20.61 -20.47
C ARG A 42 34.17 19.99 -20.46
N ILE A 43 34.72 19.60 -21.62
CA ILE A 43 36.12 19.12 -21.71
C ILE A 43 37.08 20.20 -21.25
N LYS A 44 36.97 21.45 -21.76
CA LYS A 44 37.81 22.56 -21.34
C LYS A 44 37.71 22.89 -19.83
N GLY A 45 36.49 22.72 -19.27
CA GLY A 45 36.29 22.85 -17.83
C GLY A 45 37.07 21.83 -17.05
N MET A 46 37.01 20.56 -17.45
CA MET A 46 37.75 19.47 -16.83
C MET A 46 39.25 19.63 -16.96
N GLU A 47 39.77 20.06 -18.13
CA GLU A 47 41.19 20.35 -18.33
C GLU A 47 41.70 21.48 -17.39
N ARG A 48 40.91 22.53 -17.21
CA ARG A 48 41.20 23.59 -16.24
C ARG A 48 41.17 23.12 -14.79
N GLN A 49 40.21 22.26 -14.44
CA GLN A 49 40.04 21.70 -13.11
C GLN A 49 41.24 20.78 -12.74
N ILE A 50 41.66 19.92 -13.67
CA ILE A 50 42.78 19.00 -13.49
C ILE A 50 44.16 19.71 -13.67
N GLY A 51 44.19 20.80 -14.43
CA GLY A 51 45.39 21.59 -14.68
C GLY A 51 46.27 21.08 -15.83
N VAL A 52 45.80 20.14 -16.64
CA VAL A 52 46.52 19.57 -17.79
C VAL A 52 45.60 19.40 -19.00
N ALA A 53 46.17 19.53 -20.21
CA ALA A 53 45.44 19.23 -21.45
C ALA A 53 45.23 17.73 -21.57
N LEU A 54 43.97 17.33 -21.80
CA LEU A 54 43.56 15.92 -21.93
C LEU A 54 43.39 15.50 -23.39
N LEU A 55 43.09 16.43 -24.28
CA LEU A 55 42.86 16.15 -25.72
C LEU A 55 43.77 17.01 -26.61
N GLU A 56 44.33 16.37 -27.61
CA GLU A 56 44.98 17.02 -28.76
C GLU A 56 43.94 17.15 -29.88
N ARG A 57 43.80 18.37 -30.40
CA ARG A 57 42.89 18.67 -31.51
C ARG A 57 43.69 18.72 -32.81
N SER A 58 43.24 17.99 -33.81
CA SER A 58 43.77 18.01 -35.17
C SER A 58 42.66 18.12 -36.23
N PRO A 59 42.96 18.44 -37.46
CA PRO A 59 41.98 18.38 -38.56
C PRO A 59 41.37 16.99 -38.75
N ARG A 60 42.00 15.94 -38.21
CA ARG A 60 41.53 14.56 -38.27
C ARG A 60 40.70 14.15 -37.05
N GLY A 61 40.48 15.02 -36.08
CA GLY A 61 39.68 14.76 -34.88
C GLY A 61 40.34 15.13 -33.57
N SER A 62 39.91 14.51 -32.48
CA SER A 62 40.44 14.76 -31.12
C SER A 62 40.95 13.44 -30.54
N ARG A 63 42.20 13.41 -30.06
CA ARG A 63 42.86 12.23 -29.47
C ARG A 63 43.32 12.55 -28.06
N PRO A 64 43.31 11.58 -27.12
CA PRO A 64 43.86 11.78 -25.80
C PRO A 64 45.35 12.05 -25.83
N THR A 65 45.79 13.06 -25.08
CA THR A 65 47.25 13.30 -24.77
C THR A 65 47.80 12.15 -23.93
N PRO A 66 49.14 12.11 -23.66
CA PRO A 66 49.69 11.15 -22.68
C PRO A 66 48.98 11.24 -21.32
N ALA A 67 48.79 12.46 -20.80
CA ALA A 67 48.02 12.71 -19.57
C ALA A 67 46.55 12.31 -19.72
N GLY A 68 45.93 12.62 -20.87
CA GLY A 68 44.56 12.24 -21.20
C GLY A 68 44.34 10.72 -21.18
N ARG A 69 45.31 9.92 -21.64
CA ARG A 69 45.20 8.45 -21.59
C ARG A 69 45.16 7.93 -20.15
N LEU A 70 45.95 8.49 -19.25
CA LEU A 70 45.91 8.11 -17.83
C LEU A 70 44.55 8.46 -17.20
N VAL A 71 44.07 9.69 -17.47
CA VAL A 71 42.77 10.11 -16.98
C VAL A 71 41.62 9.25 -17.55
N VAL A 72 41.71 8.83 -18.83
CA VAL A 72 40.73 7.88 -19.46
C VAL A 72 40.71 6.55 -18.71
N GLU A 73 41.88 6.00 -18.33
CA GLU A 73 41.92 4.73 -17.56
C GLU A 73 41.27 4.89 -16.17
N TRP A 74 41.57 5.98 -15.46
CA TRP A 74 40.95 6.24 -14.16
C TRP A 74 39.47 6.57 -14.29
N ALA A 75 39.09 7.35 -15.31
CA ALA A 75 37.68 7.66 -15.60
C ALA A 75 36.84 6.41 -15.85
N ARG A 76 37.44 5.40 -16.54
CA ARG A 76 36.75 4.12 -16.79
C ARG A 76 36.37 3.44 -15.49
N GLN A 77 37.29 3.31 -14.53
CA GLN A 77 37.02 2.69 -13.23
C GLN A 77 35.93 3.40 -12.44
N VAL A 78 35.95 4.75 -12.47
CA VAL A 78 34.93 5.57 -11.76
C VAL A 78 33.56 5.41 -12.41
N VAL A 79 33.47 5.44 -13.73
CA VAL A 79 32.20 5.29 -14.47
C VAL A 79 31.66 3.87 -14.32
N GLU A 80 32.51 2.84 -14.37
CA GLU A 80 32.13 1.44 -14.11
C GLU A 80 31.58 1.27 -12.68
N ALA A 81 32.19 1.86 -11.69
CA ALA A 81 31.70 1.83 -10.31
C ALA A 81 30.35 2.55 -10.15
N ALA A 82 30.17 3.69 -10.85
CA ALA A 82 28.88 4.40 -10.87
C ALA A 82 27.78 3.61 -11.56
N GLN A 83 28.09 2.93 -12.66
CA GLN A 83 27.15 2.02 -13.34
C GLN A 83 26.79 0.81 -12.49
N ALA A 84 27.74 0.22 -11.75
CA ALA A 84 27.46 -0.83 -10.79
C ALA A 84 26.54 -0.38 -9.66
N LEU A 85 26.73 0.86 -9.17
CA LEU A 85 25.83 1.46 -8.17
C LEU A 85 24.43 1.65 -8.75
N ASP A 86 24.30 2.17 -9.96
CA ASP A 86 22.98 2.37 -10.61
C ASP A 86 22.26 1.04 -10.82
N ALA A 87 22.96 0.00 -11.28
CA ALA A 87 22.42 -1.35 -11.41
C ALA A 87 21.99 -1.92 -10.03
N GLY A 88 22.77 -1.68 -8.98
CA GLY A 88 22.40 -2.06 -7.61
C GLY A 88 21.15 -1.34 -7.11
N ILE A 89 21.02 -0.05 -7.40
CA ILE A 89 19.83 0.74 -7.08
C ILE A 89 18.60 0.23 -7.86
N ALA A 90 18.77 -0.11 -9.14
CA ALA A 90 17.71 -0.70 -9.95
C ALA A 90 17.24 -2.05 -9.38
N ALA A 91 18.17 -2.93 -9.02
CA ALA A 91 17.85 -4.22 -8.40
C ALA A 91 17.12 -4.05 -7.05
N LEU A 92 17.51 -3.09 -6.21
CA LEU A 92 16.81 -2.78 -4.96
C LEU A 92 15.38 -2.28 -5.20
N ARG A 93 15.16 -1.53 -6.28
CA ARG A 93 13.81 -1.08 -6.68
C ARG A 93 12.97 -2.25 -7.19
N GLU A 94 13.53 -3.12 -8.02
CA GLU A 94 12.86 -4.32 -8.51
C GLU A 94 12.46 -5.26 -7.36
N ASP A 95 13.35 -5.54 -6.39
CA ASP A 95 13.04 -6.36 -5.21
C ASP A 95 11.95 -5.72 -4.33
N ARG A 96 11.95 -4.41 -4.19
CA ARG A 96 10.89 -3.68 -3.50
C ARG A 96 9.55 -3.75 -4.23
N ASP A 97 9.55 -3.65 -5.55
CA ASP A 97 8.34 -3.71 -6.37
C ASP A 97 7.86 -5.16 -6.59
N ALA A 98 8.70 -6.16 -6.28
CA ALA A 98 8.34 -7.58 -6.31
C ALA A 98 7.63 -8.06 -5.04
N ARG A 99 7.53 -7.24 -3.98
CA ARG A 99 6.93 -7.63 -2.69
C ARG A 99 5.92 -6.60 -2.21
N LEU A 100 4.81 -7.09 -1.66
CA LEU A 100 3.78 -6.27 -1.04
C LEU A 100 3.34 -6.89 0.28
N ARG A 101 3.53 -6.17 1.39
CA ARG A 101 3.08 -6.56 2.72
C ARG A 101 1.77 -5.83 3.03
N VAL A 102 0.71 -6.58 3.18
CA VAL A 102 -0.63 -6.07 3.51
C VAL A 102 -1.05 -6.59 4.86
N VAL A 103 -1.63 -5.73 5.67
CA VAL A 103 -2.34 -6.10 6.88
C VAL A 103 -3.78 -5.62 6.80
N ALA A 104 -4.75 -6.45 7.13
CA ALA A 104 -6.15 -6.11 6.98
C ALA A 104 -6.99 -6.55 8.18
N SER A 105 -8.04 -5.77 8.47
CA SER A 105 -9.10 -6.20 9.39
C SER A 105 -9.76 -7.49 8.89
N LEU A 106 -10.35 -8.26 9.80
CA LEU A 106 -10.91 -9.57 9.46
C LEU A 106 -11.93 -9.46 8.34
N THR A 107 -12.86 -8.51 8.41
CA THR A 107 -13.88 -8.33 7.37
C THR A 107 -13.27 -8.08 6.00
N VAL A 108 -12.27 -7.20 5.92
CA VAL A 108 -11.60 -6.90 4.65
C VAL A 108 -10.79 -8.10 4.18
N ALA A 109 -10.03 -8.74 5.07
CA ALA A 109 -9.15 -9.88 4.75
C ALA A 109 -9.94 -11.09 4.23
N GLU A 110 -11.08 -11.40 4.85
CA GLU A 110 -11.86 -12.60 4.53
C GLU A 110 -12.80 -12.40 3.33
N TYR A 111 -13.40 -11.20 3.17
CA TYR A 111 -14.50 -11.01 2.22
C TYR A 111 -14.18 -10.15 1.01
N LEU A 112 -13.15 -9.28 1.08
CA LEU A 112 -12.83 -8.36 -0.02
C LEU A 112 -11.44 -8.64 -0.60
N MET A 113 -10.46 -8.88 0.25
CA MET A 113 -9.06 -9.04 -0.15
C MET A 113 -8.84 -10.16 -1.17
N PRO A 114 -9.49 -11.35 -1.09
CA PRO A 114 -9.27 -12.40 -2.08
C PRO A 114 -9.54 -11.94 -3.51
N GLY A 115 -10.64 -11.20 -3.73
CA GLY A 115 -10.97 -10.65 -5.05
C GLY A 115 -9.98 -9.58 -5.52
N TRP A 116 -9.55 -8.69 -4.61
CA TRP A 116 -8.58 -7.65 -4.93
C TRP A 116 -7.19 -8.22 -5.21
N LEU A 117 -6.76 -9.24 -4.47
CA LEU A 117 -5.47 -9.89 -4.70
C LEU A 117 -5.43 -10.68 -5.99
N LEU A 118 -6.54 -11.30 -6.39
CA LEU A 118 -6.65 -11.96 -7.69
C LEU A 118 -6.53 -10.95 -8.84
N ALA A 119 -7.18 -9.79 -8.72
CA ALA A 119 -7.05 -8.70 -9.68
C ALA A 119 -5.62 -8.14 -9.73
N LEU A 120 -4.98 -7.97 -8.56
CA LEU A 120 -3.58 -7.54 -8.47
C LEU A 120 -2.63 -8.55 -9.13
N HIS A 121 -2.81 -9.84 -8.86
CA HIS A 121 -2.00 -10.88 -9.49
C HIS A 121 -2.12 -10.87 -11.01
N SER A 122 -3.32 -10.60 -11.53
CA SER A 122 -3.53 -10.46 -12.98
C SER A 122 -2.85 -9.22 -13.57
N ALA A 123 -2.80 -8.11 -12.82
CA ALA A 123 -2.16 -6.86 -13.26
C ALA A 123 -0.63 -6.89 -13.08
N LEU A 124 -0.13 -7.52 -12.02
CA LEU A 124 1.28 -7.61 -11.64
C LEU A 124 1.66 -9.06 -11.25
N PRO A 125 1.81 -9.97 -12.22
CA PRO A 125 2.03 -11.41 -11.96
C PRO A 125 3.29 -11.74 -11.18
N GLY A 126 4.31 -10.85 -11.23
CA GLY A 126 5.60 -11.03 -10.53
C GLY A 126 5.58 -10.60 -9.06
N THR A 127 4.45 -10.05 -8.56
CA THR A 127 4.40 -9.51 -7.19
C THR A 127 4.05 -10.60 -6.18
N ALA A 128 4.94 -10.85 -5.22
CA ALA A 128 4.66 -11.69 -4.06
C ALA A 128 3.92 -10.88 -2.99
N VAL A 129 2.72 -11.31 -2.62
CA VAL A 129 1.90 -10.63 -1.60
C VAL A 129 1.87 -11.44 -0.32
N THR A 130 2.17 -10.78 0.80
CA THR A 130 1.92 -11.32 2.15
C THR A 130 0.74 -10.58 2.75
N LEU A 131 -0.34 -11.30 3.06
CA LEU A 131 -1.50 -10.79 3.78
C LEU A 131 -1.46 -11.28 5.23
N ARG A 132 -1.52 -10.35 6.19
CA ARG A 132 -1.75 -10.63 7.60
C ARG A 132 -3.11 -10.11 8.02
N THR A 133 -3.75 -10.81 8.95
CA THR A 133 -5.03 -10.40 9.54
C THR A 133 -4.81 -9.90 10.97
N ALA A 134 -5.48 -8.81 11.32
CA ALA A 134 -5.48 -8.27 12.67
C ALA A 134 -6.78 -7.48 12.92
N ASN A 135 -7.04 -6.97 14.13
CA ASN A 135 -8.10 -5.99 14.31
C ASN A 135 -7.65 -4.59 13.85
N SER A 136 -8.59 -3.67 13.68
CA SER A 136 -8.30 -2.34 13.10
C SER A 136 -7.24 -1.55 13.89
N GLN A 137 -7.19 -1.67 15.20
CA GLN A 137 -6.18 -1.03 16.03
C GLN A 137 -4.78 -1.61 15.77
N ALA A 138 -4.65 -2.92 15.74
CA ALA A 138 -3.38 -3.60 15.47
C ALA A 138 -2.93 -3.39 14.01
N VAL A 139 -3.85 -3.32 13.04
CA VAL A 139 -3.54 -2.91 11.66
C VAL A 139 -2.87 -1.54 11.64
N ALA A 140 -3.46 -0.56 12.32
CA ALA A 140 -2.89 0.80 12.36
C ALA A 140 -1.49 0.81 12.99
N GLN A 141 -1.28 0.06 14.07
CA GLN A 141 0.03 -0.06 14.74
C GLN A 141 1.09 -0.68 13.83
N GLN A 142 0.77 -1.78 13.13
CA GLN A 142 1.70 -2.44 12.22
C GLN A 142 2.09 -1.56 11.03
N VAL A 143 1.15 -0.78 10.48
CA VAL A 143 1.45 0.18 9.41
C VAL A 143 2.36 1.31 9.92
N LEU A 144 2.10 1.85 11.12
CA LEU A 144 2.95 2.89 11.74
C LEU A 144 4.36 2.37 12.04
N ALA A 145 4.49 1.11 12.45
CA ALA A 145 5.77 0.45 12.69
C ALA A 145 6.54 0.08 11.40
N GLY A 146 5.96 0.27 10.21
CA GLY A 146 6.58 -0.11 8.94
C GLY A 146 6.61 -1.63 8.69
N GLU A 147 5.82 -2.41 9.43
CA GLU A 147 5.69 -3.85 9.25
C GLU A 147 4.82 -4.23 8.04
N ALA A 148 3.99 -3.30 7.57
CA ALA A 148 3.17 -3.41 6.38
C ALA A 148 3.25 -2.16 5.52
N ASP A 149 3.16 -2.34 4.20
CA ASP A 149 3.21 -1.27 3.20
C ASP A 149 1.82 -0.62 3.02
N LEU A 150 0.76 -1.40 3.25
CA LEU A 150 -0.63 -0.98 3.16
C LEU A 150 -1.47 -1.70 4.22
N GLY A 151 -2.31 -0.94 4.91
CA GLY A 151 -3.26 -1.46 5.88
C GLY A 151 -4.71 -1.28 5.43
N PHE A 152 -5.63 -2.12 5.93
CA PHE A 152 -7.06 -1.94 5.72
C PHE A 152 -7.79 -2.03 7.05
N VAL A 153 -8.50 -0.95 7.40
CA VAL A 153 -9.22 -0.79 8.67
C VAL A 153 -10.69 -0.55 8.45
N GLU A 154 -11.48 -0.79 9.48
CA GLU A 154 -12.91 -0.55 9.54
C GLU A 154 -13.18 0.68 10.41
N GLY A 155 -14.08 1.57 9.97
CA GLY A 155 -14.51 2.71 10.76
C GLY A 155 -14.50 4.03 10.02
N SER A 156 -15.15 5.03 10.61
CA SER A 156 -15.41 6.34 10.00
C SER A 156 -14.18 7.25 9.97
N ARG A 157 -13.20 7.03 10.84
CA ARG A 157 -12.02 7.88 11.01
C ARG A 157 -10.75 7.17 10.54
N THR A 158 -9.86 7.92 9.92
CA THR A 158 -8.49 7.45 9.68
C THR A 158 -7.73 7.49 11.00
N PRO A 159 -7.02 6.41 11.40
CA PRO A 159 -6.23 6.43 12.63
C PRO A 159 -5.16 7.54 12.63
N PRO A 160 -4.85 8.11 13.80
CA PRO A 160 -3.81 9.15 13.92
C PRO A 160 -2.47 8.68 13.35
N GLY A 161 -1.72 9.59 12.71
CA GLY A 161 -0.42 9.30 12.09
C GLY A 161 -0.49 8.57 10.75
N LEU A 162 -1.68 8.20 10.28
CA LEU A 162 -1.90 7.56 8.99
C LEU A 162 -2.62 8.49 8.02
N GLY A 163 -2.28 8.35 6.73
CA GLY A 163 -3.11 8.77 5.60
C GLY A 163 -4.08 7.66 5.24
N GLY A 164 -5.18 7.99 4.58
CA GLY A 164 -6.11 6.94 4.16
C GLY A 164 -7.23 7.41 3.27
N VAL A 165 -7.85 6.48 2.57
CA VAL A 165 -9.00 6.67 1.69
C VAL A 165 -10.04 5.59 1.92
N ALA A 166 -11.33 5.93 1.79
CA ALA A 166 -12.39 4.93 1.79
C ALA A 166 -12.32 4.11 0.49
N VAL A 167 -12.30 2.79 0.61
CA VAL A 167 -12.19 1.85 -0.53
C VAL A 167 -13.45 0.99 -0.71
N ALA A 168 -14.26 0.85 0.33
CA ALA A 168 -15.54 0.16 0.30
C ALA A 168 -16.45 0.68 1.43
N ALA A 169 -17.71 0.27 1.40
CA ALA A 169 -18.65 0.45 2.49
C ALA A 169 -19.15 -0.92 2.95
N ASP A 170 -19.49 -1.01 4.23
CA ASP A 170 -20.01 -2.18 4.90
C ASP A 170 -21.15 -1.79 5.84
N ARG A 171 -22.01 -2.72 6.14
CA ARG A 171 -23.09 -2.58 7.13
C ARG A 171 -22.94 -3.68 8.19
N LEU A 172 -22.98 -3.30 9.44
CA LEU A 172 -23.11 -4.26 10.51
C LEU A 172 -24.57 -4.62 10.71
N VAL A 173 -24.80 -5.87 11.04
CA VAL A 173 -26.11 -6.43 11.38
C VAL A 173 -26.03 -7.11 12.72
N VAL A 174 -27.11 -7.05 13.49
CA VAL A 174 -27.29 -7.89 14.66
C VAL A 174 -28.03 -9.13 14.23
N VAL A 175 -27.46 -10.30 14.51
CA VAL A 175 -28.03 -11.60 14.13
C VAL A 175 -28.25 -12.49 15.34
N VAL A 176 -29.22 -13.36 15.24
CA VAL A 176 -29.57 -14.34 16.27
C VAL A 176 -29.90 -15.70 15.64
N ALA A 177 -29.88 -16.77 16.41
CA ALA A 177 -30.44 -18.06 16.01
C ALA A 177 -31.96 -17.98 15.81
N PRO A 178 -32.55 -18.84 14.95
CA PRO A 178 -33.98 -18.79 14.61
C PRO A 178 -34.94 -19.03 15.79
N ASP A 179 -34.50 -19.68 16.85
CA ASP A 179 -35.24 -19.94 18.09
C ASP A 179 -35.15 -18.79 19.11
N HIS A 180 -34.25 -17.82 18.90
CA HIS A 180 -34.09 -16.66 19.79
C HIS A 180 -35.38 -15.79 19.78
N PRO A 181 -35.82 -15.22 20.91
CA PRO A 181 -37.02 -14.37 20.99
C PRO A 181 -37.06 -13.23 19.97
N TRP A 182 -35.92 -12.63 19.67
CA TRP A 182 -35.83 -11.54 18.70
C TRP A 182 -36.07 -11.99 17.23
N ALA A 183 -35.82 -13.24 16.92
CA ALA A 183 -36.06 -13.77 15.56
C ALA A 183 -37.53 -13.75 15.14
N ARG A 184 -38.46 -13.79 16.11
CA ARG A 184 -39.92 -13.80 15.89
C ARG A 184 -40.60 -12.49 16.21
N ARG A 185 -39.83 -11.49 16.62
CA ARG A 185 -40.31 -10.18 17.05
C ARG A 185 -40.78 -9.37 15.83
N ARG A 186 -41.93 -8.70 15.97
CA ARG A 186 -42.50 -7.83 14.92
C ARG A 186 -42.08 -6.35 15.09
N SER A 187 -41.62 -5.95 16.27
CA SER A 187 -41.18 -4.59 16.55
C SER A 187 -39.64 -4.51 16.56
N PRO A 188 -39.03 -3.50 15.95
CA PRO A 188 -37.58 -3.34 15.97
C PRO A 188 -37.03 -3.24 17.39
N VAL A 189 -35.79 -3.69 17.58
CA VAL A 189 -35.03 -3.54 18.84
C VAL A 189 -34.46 -2.14 18.91
N GLY A 190 -34.76 -1.41 19.96
CA GLY A 190 -34.26 -0.06 20.18
C GLY A 190 -32.83 -0.05 20.72
N ALA A 191 -32.14 1.10 20.59
CA ALA A 191 -30.74 1.28 21.06
C ALA A 191 -30.59 0.99 22.56
N ALA A 192 -31.52 1.44 23.40
CA ALA A 192 -31.46 1.21 24.85
C ALA A 192 -31.60 -0.26 25.22
N GLU A 193 -32.49 -1.00 24.54
CA GLU A 193 -32.66 -2.44 24.74
C GLU A 193 -31.42 -3.21 24.28
N LEU A 194 -30.88 -2.88 23.10
CA LEU A 194 -29.67 -3.51 22.60
C LEU A 194 -28.46 -3.24 23.53
N ALA A 195 -28.31 -2.02 24.03
CA ALA A 195 -27.25 -1.65 24.95
C ALA A 195 -27.34 -2.38 26.32
N ALA A 196 -28.55 -2.69 26.79
CA ALA A 196 -28.78 -3.42 28.04
C ALA A 196 -28.69 -4.95 27.89
N THR A 197 -28.66 -5.46 26.66
CA THR A 197 -28.65 -6.90 26.39
C THR A 197 -27.22 -7.41 26.31
N PRO A 198 -26.85 -8.50 27.04
CA PRO A 198 -25.56 -9.14 26.88
C PRO A 198 -25.37 -9.68 25.45
N LEU A 199 -24.32 -9.25 24.77
CA LEU A 199 -24.02 -9.59 23.37
C LEU A 199 -22.76 -10.43 23.25
N VAL A 200 -22.69 -11.28 22.24
CA VAL A 200 -21.41 -11.89 21.83
C VAL A 200 -20.68 -10.87 20.94
N LEU A 201 -19.57 -10.40 21.41
CA LEU A 201 -18.86 -9.24 20.87
C LEU A 201 -17.47 -9.59 20.34
N ARG A 202 -16.99 -8.75 19.45
CA ARG A 202 -15.58 -8.71 19.08
C ARG A 202 -14.73 -8.13 20.23
N GLU A 203 -13.47 -8.48 20.21
CA GLU A 203 -12.46 -7.97 21.14
C GLU A 203 -12.28 -6.45 21.03
N PRO A 204 -11.77 -5.77 22.08
CA PRO A 204 -11.37 -4.37 22.03
C PRO A 204 -10.36 -4.10 20.90
N GLY A 205 -10.47 -2.94 20.25
CA GLY A 205 -9.67 -2.57 19.08
C GLY A 205 -10.21 -3.10 17.74
N SER A 206 -11.28 -3.91 17.77
CA SER A 206 -12.03 -4.27 16.56
C SER A 206 -12.85 -3.10 16.05
N GLY A 207 -12.76 -2.80 14.74
CA GLY A 207 -13.63 -1.80 14.12
C GLY A 207 -15.12 -2.15 14.20
N THR A 208 -15.48 -3.43 14.22
CA THR A 208 -16.87 -3.87 14.44
C THR A 208 -17.35 -3.46 15.83
N ARG A 209 -16.55 -3.73 16.87
CA ARG A 209 -16.86 -3.34 18.25
C ARG A 209 -16.96 -1.82 18.39
N GLU A 210 -16.01 -1.09 17.83
CA GLU A 210 -15.98 0.38 17.90
C GLU A 210 -17.22 1.02 17.26
N VAL A 211 -17.68 0.52 16.11
CA VAL A 211 -18.87 1.04 15.43
C VAL A 211 -20.13 0.76 16.24
N LEU A 212 -20.28 -0.42 16.80
CA LEU A 212 -21.40 -0.77 17.67
C LEU A 212 -21.42 0.09 18.92
N ASP A 213 -20.33 0.15 19.67
CA ASP A 213 -20.22 0.92 20.92
C ASP A 213 -20.53 2.42 20.68
N ARG A 214 -20.06 2.97 19.56
CA ARG A 214 -20.36 4.35 19.15
C ARG A 214 -21.85 4.55 18.84
N ALA A 215 -22.47 3.61 18.12
CA ALA A 215 -23.90 3.69 17.78
C ALA A 215 -24.79 3.59 19.02
N LEU A 216 -24.37 2.82 20.03
CA LEU A 216 -25.06 2.70 21.31
C LEU A 216 -24.79 3.88 22.27
N GLY A 217 -23.83 4.76 21.96
CA GLY A 217 -23.44 5.86 22.84
C GLY A 217 -22.58 5.43 24.04
N GLY A 218 -22.10 4.17 24.06
CA GLY A 218 -21.26 3.61 25.12
C GLY A 218 -20.93 2.13 24.85
N PRO A 219 -20.12 1.50 25.70
CA PRO A 219 -19.73 0.11 25.52
C PRO A 219 -20.92 -0.83 25.66
N ALA A 220 -21.07 -1.74 24.71
CA ALA A 220 -22.05 -2.83 24.80
C ALA A 220 -21.68 -3.83 25.92
N VAL A 221 -22.67 -4.45 26.54
CA VAL A 221 -22.47 -5.45 27.59
C VAL A 221 -22.00 -6.76 26.97
N PRO A 222 -20.81 -7.28 27.32
CA PRO A 222 -20.34 -8.53 26.75
C PRO A 222 -20.98 -9.74 27.45
N LEU A 223 -21.54 -10.65 26.66
CA LEU A 223 -21.83 -12.02 27.08
C LEU A 223 -20.58 -12.89 26.88
N LEU A 224 -19.99 -12.78 25.69
CA LEU A 224 -18.73 -13.40 25.29
C LEU A 224 -17.90 -12.39 24.49
N GLU A 225 -16.58 -12.48 24.59
CA GLU A 225 -15.63 -11.70 23.79
C GLU A 225 -14.78 -12.64 22.92
N LEU A 226 -14.85 -12.51 21.61
CA LEU A 226 -14.20 -13.44 20.67
C LEU A 226 -13.46 -12.64 19.57
N ALA A 227 -12.22 -13.05 19.25
CA ALA A 227 -11.38 -12.38 18.28
C ALA A 227 -11.50 -12.94 16.84
N SER A 228 -12.47 -13.78 16.57
CA SER A 228 -12.65 -14.45 15.28
C SER A 228 -14.08 -14.31 14.76
N THR A 229 -14.25 -13.88 13.51
CA THR A 229 -15.55 -13.84 12.81
C THR A 229 -16.21 -15.22 12.80
N THR A 230 -15.44 -16.27 12.53
CA THR A 230 -15.91 -17.64 12.52
C THR A 230 -16.41 -18.08 13.89
N ALA A 231 -15.70 -17.73 14.97
CA ALA A 231 -16.11 -18.06 16.33
C ALA A 231 -17.40 -17.33 16.73
N LEU A 232 -17.54 -16.04 16.35
CA LEU A 232 -18.79 -15.30 16.57
C LEU A 232 -19.96 -15.92 15.83
N LYS A 233 -19.78 -16.30 14.55
CA LYS A 233 -20.82 -17.00 13.76
C LYS A 233 -21.22 -18.32 14.40
N ALA A 234 -20.23 -19.10 14.84
CA ALA A 234 -20.49 -20.38 15.53
C ALA A 234 -21.27 -20.18 16.83
N ALA A 235 -20.94 -19.17 17.64
CA ALA A 235 -21.66 -18.83 18.86
C ALA A 235 -23.11 -18.41 18.55
N ALA A 236 -23.34 -17.57 17.52
CA ALA A 236 -24.68 -17.20 17.08
C ALA A 236 -25.50 -18.41 16.65
N LEU A 237 -24.94 -19.30 15.84
CA LEU A 237 -25.58 -20.53 15.36
C LEU A 237 -25.90 -21.51 16.49
N ALA A 238 -25.07 -21.54 17.54
CA ALA A 238 -25.30 -22.34 18.75
C ALA A 238 -26.32 -21.71 19.71
N GLY A 239 -26.87 -20.53 19.40
CA GLY A 239 -27.87 -19.86 20.22
C GLY A 239 -27.29 -19.19 21.47
N ALA A 240 -25.98 -18.86 21.50
CA ALA A 240 -25.36 -18.24 22.68
C ALA A 240 -25.96 -16.85 22.99
N GLY A 241 -26.44 -16.11 21.97
CA GLY A 241 -27.05 -14.79 22.13
C GLY A 241 -26.91 -13.95 20.87
N PRO A 242 -27.34 -12.68 20.92
CA PRO A 242 -27.24 -11.77 19.78
C PRO A 242 -25.78 -11.43 19.50
N VAL A 243 -25.43 -11.38 18.20
CA VAL A 243 -24.09 -11.11 17.69
C VAL A 243 -24.12 -9.95 16.70
N CYS A 244 -23.19 -8.99 16.82
CA CYS A 244 -23.02 -7.94 15.83
C CYS A 244 -21.86 -8.28 14.89
N LEU A 245 -22.14 -8.40 13.59
CA LEU A 245 -21.18 -8.77 12.55
C LEU A 245 -21.41 -7.95 11.27
N SER A 246 -20.40 -7.96 10.38
CA SER A 246 -20.58 -7.51 9.00
C SER A 246 -21.65 -8.32 8.27
N GLU A 247 -22.51 -7.66 7.51
CA GLU A 247 -23.47 -8.34 6.61
C GLU A 247 -22.76 -9.30 5.65
N LEU A 248 -21.55 -8.93 5.17
CA LEU A 248 -20.72 -9.79 4.33
C LEU A 248 -20.40 -11.12 5.01
N ALA A 249 -20.20 -11.10 6.33
CA ALA A 249 -19.81 -12.28 7.08
C ALA A 249 -20.93 -13.29 7.28
N VAL A 250 -22.17 -12.84 7.26
CA VAL A 250 -23.37 -13.66 7.57
C VAL A 250 -24.32 -13.82 6.38
N ALA A 251 -23.89 -13.37 5.18
CA ALA A 251 -24.75 -13.38 3.99
C ALA A 251 -25.35 -14.77 3.68
N ASP A 252 -24.54 -15.83 3.78
CA ASP A 252 -24.97 -17.20 3.51
C ASP A 252 -25.90 -17.72 4.61
N GLU A 253 -25.62 -17.41 5.87
CA GLU A 253 -26.45 -17.80 7.00
C GLU A 253 -27.80 -17.11 6.98
N LEU A 254 -27.87 -15.84 6.55
CA LEU A 254 -29.11 -15.11 6.35
C LEU A 254 -29.89 -15.66 5.16
N ALA A 255 -29.27 -15.93 4.03
CA ALA A 255 -29.89 -16.49 2.83
C ALA A 255 -30.48 -17.88 3.10
N THR A 256 -29.79 -18.68 3.91
CA THR A 256 -30.24 -20.04 4.29
C THR A 256 -31.09 -20.06 5.57
N ARG A 257 -31.39 -18.92 6.16
CA ARG A 257 -32.18 -18.79 7.39
C ARG A 257 -31.59 -19.56 8.60
N ARG A 258 -30.32 -19.85 8.59
CA ARG A 258 -29.60 -20.39 9.76
C ARG A 258 -29.38 -19.35 10.82
N LEU A 259 -29.28 -18.07 10.42
CA LEU A 259 -29.36 -16.90 11.28
C LEU A 259 -30.47 -15.97 10.81
N VAL A 260 -30.97 -15.16 11.71
CA VAL A 260 -32.02 -14.17 11.47
C VAL A 260 -31.46 -12.79 11.81
N GLU A 261 -31.56 -11.84 10.88
CA GLU A 261 -31.25 -10.43 11.14
C GLU A 261 -32.32 -9.82 12.04
N VAL A 262 -31.88 -9.13 13.08
CA VAL A 262 -32.74 -8.40 13.99
C VAL A 262 -32.93 -6.98 13.46
N GLU A 263 -34.17 -6.58 13.25
CA GLU A 263 -34.50 -5.21 12.88
C GLU A 263 -34.18 -4.25 14.04
N LEU A 264 -33.41 -3.17 13.75
CA LEU A 264 -32.99 -2.19 14.74
C LEU A 264 -33.65 -0.84 14.48
N ALA A 265 -34.08 -0.16 15.54
CA ALA A 265 -34.67 1.17 15.48
C ALA A 265 -33.64 2.24 15.87
N GLY A 266 -33.45 3.24 14.99
CA GLY A 266 -32.68 4.45 15.30
C GLY A 266 -31.15 4.26 15.36
N LEU A 267 -30.62 3.15 14.84
CA LEU A 267 -29.20 2.85 14.83
C LEU A 267 -28.67 2.82 13.39
N ASP A 268 -27.64 3.62 13.12
CA ASP A 268 -26.88 3.53 11.87
C ASP A 268 -25.57 2.76 12.09
N LEU A 269 -25.53 1.54 11.59
CA LEU A 269 -24.39 0.63 11.69
C LEU A 269 -23.60 0.54 10.38
N ARG A 270 -23.78 1.47 9.46
CA ARG A 270 -22.96 1.58 8.24
C ARG A 270 -21.59 2.13 8.57
N ARG A 271 -20.59 1.61 7.88
CA ARG A 271 -19.20 2.00 8.07
C ARG A 271 -18.41 2.01 6.76
N PRO A 272 -17.50 2.95 6.55
CA PRO A 272 -16.51 2.86 5.51
C PRO A 272 -15.42 1.85 5.90
N LEU A 273 -14.91 1.13 4.90
CA LEU A 273 -13.68 0.36 4.96
C LEU A 273 -12.60 1.20 4.30
N ARG A 274 -11.45 1.33 4.95
CA ARG A 274 -10.40 2.28 4.54
C ARG A 274 -9.09 1.58 4.30
N ALA A 275 -8.43 1.93 3.20
CA ALA A 275 -7.01 1.70 3.04
C ALA A 275 -6.24 2.80 3.79
N VAL A 276 -5.16 2.42 4.48
CA VAL A 276 -4.33 3.31 5.30
C VAL A 276 -2.84 3.05 5.06
N TRP A 277 -2.03 4.12 5.17
CA TRP A 277 -0.57 4.12 5.02
C TRP A 277 0.04 5.22 5.88
N PRO A 278 1.37 5.28 6.13
CA PRO A 278 1.99 6.34 6.93
C PRO A 278 1.70 7.73 6.36
N ALA A 279 1.32 8.69 7.23
CA ALA A 279 1.03 10.06 6.82
C ALA A 279 2.26 10.71 6.17
N GLY A 280 2.04 11.55 5.16
CA GLY A 280 3.13 12.18 4.39
C GLY A 280 3.76 11.31 3.32
N GLN A 281 3.48 10.01 3.29
CA GLN A 281 3.87 9.10 2.22
C GLN A 281 2.71 8.91 1.23
N ARG A 282 3.04 8.42 0.03
CA ARG A 282 2.04 7.98 -0.95
C ARG A 282 2.32 6.52 -1.30
N PRO A 283 1.29 5.66 -1.35
CA PRO A 283 1.48 4.31 -1.85
C PRO A 283 2.13 4.31 -3.23
N ALA A 284 3.15 3.46 -3.42
CA ALA A 284 3.90 3.33 -4.67
C ALA A 284 3.94 1.85 -5.10
N GLY A 285 4.39 1.57 -6.32
CA GLY A 285 4.51 0.21 -6.84
C GLY A 285 3.23 -0.62 -6.66
N PRO A 286 3.34 -1.87 -6.19
CA PRO A 286 2.19 -2.76 -6.02
C PRO A 286 1.15 -2.26 -5.02
N ALA A 287 1.54 -1.48 -4.00
CA ALA A 287 0.60 -0.89 -3.05
C ALA A 287 -0.32 0.14 -3.72
N ARG A 288 0.20 0.96 -4.64
CA ARG A 288 -0.59 1.90 -5.44
C ARG A 288 -1.54 1.17 -6.37
N GLU A 289 -1.08 0.10 -7.01
CA GLU A 289 -1.90 -0.70 -7.91
C GLU A 289 -3.05 -1.38 -7.17
N LEU A 290 -2.76 -2.02 -6.03
CA LEU A 290 -3.81 -2.61 -5.19
C LEU A 290 -4.86 -1.56 -4.79
N LEU A 291 -4.43 -0.36 -4.40
CA LEU A 291 -5.33 0.73 -4.04
C LEU A 291 -6.22 1.17 -5.23
N ALA A 292 -5.67 1.25 -6.44
CA ALA A 292 -6.45 1.57 -7.65
C ALA A 292 -7.51 0.51 -7.95
N LEU A 293 -7.16 -0.77 -7.78
CA LEU A 293 -8.07 -1.90 -8.01
C LEU A 293 -9.22 -1.96 -7.00
N THR A 294 -9.02 -1.53 -5.75
CA THR A 294 -10.10 -1.46 -4.75
C THR A 294 -11.20 -0.49 -5.18
N GLY A 295 -10.87 0.62 -5.84
CA GLY A 295 -11.83 1.62 -6.34
C GLY A 295 -12.71 1.12 -7.48
N THR A 296 -12.19 0.28 -8.37
CA THR A 296 -12.91 -0.30 -9.50
C THR A 296 -13.85 -1.43 -9.07
N ALA A 297 -13.44 -2.26 -8.12
CA ALA A 297 -14.24 -3.35 -7.55
C ALA A 297 -15.37 -2.83 -6.63
N ALA A 298 -15.15 -1.71 -5.93
CA ALA A 298 -16.17 -1.07 -5.08
C ALA A 298 -17.42 -0.62 -5.86
N GLY A 299 -17.30 -0.32 -7.15
CA GLY A 299 -18.44 -0.04 -8.02
C GLY A 299 -19.45 -1.18 -8.14
N GLY A 300 -19.02 -2.43 -7.97
CA GLY A 300 -19.89 -3.61 -7.98
C GLY A 300 -20.56 -3.89 -6.63
N VAL A 301 -19.85 -3.73 -5.52
CA VAL A 301 -20.34 -4.00 -4.16
C VAL A 301 -21.23 -2.85 -3.67
N LEU A 302 -20.85 -1.60 -3.92
CA LEU A 302 -21.68 -0.42 -3.62
C LEU A 302 -23.01 -0.41 -4.37
N LYS A 303 -23.04 -0.91 -5.63
CA LYS A 303 -24.31 -1.04 -6.40
C LYS A 303 -25.27 -2.10 -5.84
N ARG A 304 -24.76 -3.13 -5.16
CA ARG A 304 -25.62 -4.15 -4.51
C ARG A 304 -26.24 -3.65 -3.21
N LEU A 305 -25.52 -2.85 -2.43
CA LEU A 305 -26.02 -2.27 -1.17
C LEU A 305 -27.05 -1.16 -1.41
N ASN A 306 -26.92 -0.36 -2.48
CA ASN A 306 -27.89 0.69 -2.84
C ASN A 306 -29.18 0.18 -3.55
N ARG A 307 -29.29 -1.09 -3.89
CA ARG A 307 -30.48 -1.66 -4.53
C ARG A 307 -31.50 -2.23 -3.55
N LYS A 308 -31.25 -2.18 -2.25
CA LYS A 308 -32.15 -2.70 -1.20
C LYS A 308 -32.73 -1.59 -0.30
N THR A 309 -32.70 -0.33 -0.77
CA THR A 309 -33.51 0.79 -0.22
C THR A 309 -34.80 0.94 -0.99
#